data_43dd9bf9a469dfd77beea0ffaab8dcac
#
_entry.id   43dd9bf9a469dfd77beea0ffaab8dcac
#
_cell.length_a   1.000
_cell.length_b   1.000
_cell.length_c   1.000
_cell.angle_alpha   90.00
_cell.angle_beta   90.00
_cell.angle_gamma   90.00
#
_symmetry.space_group_name_H-M   'P 1'
#
loop_
_entity.id
_entity.type
_entity.pdbx_description
1 polymer ?
#
loop_
_entity_poly.entity_id
_entity_poly.type
_entity_poly.pdbx_seq_one_letter_code
_entity_poly.pdbx_strand_id
1 'polypeptide(L)'
;MNRRDFLKGAGAAIVPAALPAGLWTPARPVPSAGTAARVAQPAAPITAVVFDERYPDCRVFAETLSQRGAKAFATNQDAVQLWYGPLRVYLAQHPGRVAGLTTYADFSVSQACGRELKFTPIHEGEHDARRSRAELTHRLRTVADDSEFAAAFGGVSWAAGLAEALDRLPTPPVGAPARLVTASTPRSEGHPDYLNSWLLS
;
A
#
# COMPACT_ATOMS: atom_id res chain seq x y z
N MET A 1 8.85 0.83 -43.28
CA MET A 1 9.21 -0.48 -42.72
C MET A 1 8.02 -1.00 -41.93
N ASN A 2 7.32 -2.00 -42.46
CA ASN A 2 6.06 -2.49 -41.91
C ASN A 2 6.31 -3.58 -40.89
N ARG A 3 5.65 -3.48 -39.74
CA ARG A 3 5.76 -4.40 -38.56
C ARG A 3 5.23 -5.83 -38.84
N ARG A 4 4.84 -6.17 -40.06
CA ARG A 4 4.24 -7.48 -40.43
C ARG A 4 5.25 -8.50 -40.97
N ASP A 5 6.49 -8.15 -41.21
CA ASP A 5 7.46 -9.05 -41.86
C ASP A 5 8.39 -9.81 -40.90
N PHE A 6 8.20 -9.67 -39.58
CA PHE A 6 9.04 -10.31 -38.56
C PHE A 6 8.62 -11.72 -38.12
N LEU A 7 7.50 -12.25 -38.65
CA LEU A 7 6.95 -13.55 -38.22
C LEU A 7 7.00 -14.67 -39.28
N LYS A 8 7.83 -14.53 -40.31
CA LYS A 8 8.01 -15.60 -41.31
C LYS A 8 9.44 -16.10 -41.30
N GLY A 9 9.76 -17.08 -40.47
CA GLY A 9 11.03 -17.77 -40.56
C GLY A 9 11.53 -18.42 -39.30
N ALA A 10 11.01 -19.56 -38.90
CA ALA A 10 11.74 -20.64 -38.19
C ALA A 10 10.86 -21.88 -38.05
N GLY A 11 10.68 -22.61 -39.15
CA GLY A 11 10.26 -24.01 -39.12
C GLY A 11 11.50 -24.87 -38.95
N ALA A 12 11.81 -25.33 -37.77
CA ALA A 12 12.82 -26.36 -37.51
C ALA A 12 12.10 -27.67 -37.19
N ALA A 13 12.27 -28.66 -38.03
CA ALA A 13 11.78 -30.03 -37.87
C ALA A 13 12.45 -30.69 -36.67
N ILE A 14 11.66 -31.10 -35.68
CA ILE A 14 12.14 -31.92 -34.56
C ILE A 14 11.96 -33.38 -34.91
N VAL A 15 13.08 -34.10 -35.04
CA VAL A 15 13.13 -35.57 -35.21
C VAL A 15 12.92 -36.18 -33.82
N PRO A 16 11.99 -37.13 -33.63
CA PRO A 16 11.83 -37.80 -32.35
C PRO A 16 12.92 -38.86 -32.20
N ALA A 17 13.86 -38.66 -31.28
CA ALA A 17 14.81 -39.70 -30.81
C ALA A 17 14.07 -40.62 -29.84
N ALA A 18 13.98 -41.90 -30.18
CA ALA A 18 13.44 -42.93 -29.32
C ALA A 18 14.34 -43.12 -28.08
N LEU A 19 13.79 -42.89 -26.87
CA LEU A 19 14.43 -43.22 -25.62
C LEU A 19 14.15 -44.67 -25.22
N PRO A 20 15.14 -45.40 -24.69
CA PRO A 20 14.96 -46.80 -24.25
C PRO A 20 14.08 -46.85 -22.98
N ALA A 21 13.17 -47.84 -22.96
CA ALA A 21 12.36 -48.17 -21.79
C ALA A 21 13.26 -48.72 -20.69
N GLY A 22 13.51 -47.89 -19.67
CA GLY A 22 14.32 -48.23 -18.50
C GLY A 22 13.63 -47.77 -17.20
N LEU A 23 13.12 -48.77 -16.46
CA LEU A 23 12.92 -48.79 -15.00
C LEU A 23 12.20 -47.59 -14.38
N TRP A 24 10.89 -47.63 -14.39
CA TRP A 24 10.04 -46.82 -13.54
C TRP A 24 10.16 -47.32 -12.09
N THR A 25 11.03 -46.68 -11.29
CA THR A 25 10.99 -46.78 -9.83
C THR A 25 9.90 -45.82 -9.36
N PRO A 26 8.87 -46.27 -8.58
CA PRO A 26 7.87 -45.38 -8.03
C PRO A 26 8.58 -44.38 -7.10
N ALA A 27 8.50 -43.12 -7.42
CA ALA A 27 9.00 -42.04 -6.58
C ALA A 27 8.33 -42.12 -5.21
N ARG A 28 9.13 -42.37 -4.16
CA ARG A 28 8.71 -42.29 -2.78
C ARG A 28 8.04 -40.92 -2.55
N PRO A 29 6.83 -40.84 -1.95
CA PRO A 29 6.24 -39.57 -1.67
C PRO A 29 7.17 -38.80 -0.74
N VAL A 30 7.72 -37.70 -1.26
CA VAL A 30 8.43 -36.71 -0.44
C VAL A 30 7.38 -36.13 0.51
N PRO A 31 7.56 -36.23 1.84
CA PRO A 31 6.62 -35.58 2.75
C PRO A 31 6.59 -34.14 2.38
N SER A 32 5.41 -33.64 1.98
CA SER A 32 5.17 -32.22 1.78
C SER A 32 5.64 -31.53 3.05
N ALA A 33 6.71 -30.75 2.95
CA ALA A 33 7.15 -29.88 4.03
C ALA A 33 5.91 -29.04 4.39
N GLY A 34 5.34 -29.34 5.57
CA GLY A 34 4.15 -28.67 6.05
C GLY A 34 4.35 -27.18 5.87
N THR A 35 3.35 -26.54 5.31
CA THR A 35 3.26 -25.09 5.25
C THR A 35 3.28 -24.62 6.70
N ALA A 36 4.49 -24.42 7.25
CA ALA A 36 4.65 -23.81 8.55
C ALA A 36 3.91 -22.46 8.42
N ALA A 37 2.79 -22.35 9.13
CA ALA A 37 2.06 -21.10 9.24
C ALA A 37 3.09 -20.05 9.68
N ARG A 38 3.49 -19.20 8.74
CA ARG A 38 4.47 -18.15 8.98
C ARG A 38 3.81 -17.22 9.98
N VAL A 39 4.22 -17.33 11.24
CA VAL A 39 3.75 -16.46 12.33
C VAL A 39 3.90 -15.04 11.83
N ALA A 40 2.78 -14.31 11.76
CA ALA A 40 2.79 -12.91 11.35
C ALA A 40 3.75 -12.16 12.28
N GLN A 41 4.78 -11.59 11.72
CA GLN A 41 5.70 -10.78 12.51
C GLN A 41 4.96 -9.53 12.98
N PRO A 42 5.19 -9.08 14.24
CA PRO A 42 4.61 -7.82 14.70
C PRO A 42 4.98 -6.71 13.71
N ALA A 43 3.99 -5.88 13.38
CA ALA A 43 4.20 -4.79 12.45
C ALA A 43 5.28 -3.84 12.97
N ALA A 44 6.20 -3.42 12.11
CA ALA A 44 7.09 -2.30 12.44
C ALA A 44 6.23 -1.06 12.75
N PRO A 45 6.61 -0.22 13.71
CA PRO A 45 5.82 0.98 14.05
C PRO A 45 5.76 1.95 12.87
N ILE A 46 4.69 2.75 12.78
CA ILE A 46 4.67 3.93 11.92
C ILE A 46 5.51 5.01 12.61
N THR A 47 6.67 5.35 12.04
CA THR A 47 7.59 6.33 12.63
C THR A 47 7.39 7.73 12.06
N ALA A 48 6.84 7.84 10.86
CA ALA A 48 6.58 9.12 10.21
C ALA A 48 5.18 9.14 9.59
N VAL A 49 4.53 10.30 9.64
CA VAL A 49 3.28 10.57 8.94
C VAL A 49 3.42 11.83 8.06
N VAL A 50 3.06 11.69 6.79
CA VAL A 50 3.08 12.77 5.81
C VAL A 50 1.65 13.21 5.54
N PHE A 51 1.37 14.51 5.63
CA PHE A 51 0.00 15.00 5.49
C PHE A 51 -0.07 16.37 4.81
N ASP A 52 -1.20 16.64 4.17
CA ASP A 52 -1.49 17.96 3.62
C ASP A 52 -2.18 18.83 4.68
N GLU A 53 -1.48 19.80 5.23
CA GLU A 53 -1.96 20.62 6.34
C GLU A 53 -3.17 21.51 6.00
N ARG A 54 -3.48 21.70 4.72
CA ARG A 54 -4.62 22.51 4.28
C ARG A 54 -5.96 21.88 4.65
N TYR A 55 -6.01 20.55 4.79
CA TYR A 55 -7.25 19.80 4.96
C TYR A 55 -7.44 19.31 6.40
N PRO A 56 -8.61 19.53 7.01
CA PRO A 56 -8.91 19.10 8.37
C PRO A 56 -8.71 17.59 8.58
N ASP A 57 -9.20 16.76 7.65
CA ASP A 57 -9.08 15.31 7.74
C ASP A 57 -7.62 14.85 7.75
N CYS A 58 -6.75 15.50 6.96
CA CYS A 58 -5.32 15.18 6.94
C CYS A 58 -4.64 15.54 8.28
N ARG A 59 -5.05 16.65 8.91
CA ARG A 59 -4.56 17.02 10.25
C ARG A 59 -5.01 16.02 11.30
N VAL A 60 -6.30 15.62 11.33
CA VAL A 60 -6.81 14.60 12.25
C VAL A 60 -6.08 13.27 12.09
N PHE A 61 -5.84 12.84 10.85
CA PHE A 61 -5.04 11.66 10.55
C PHE A 61 -3.63 11.75 11.15
N ALA A 62 -2.93 12.86 10.91
CA ALA A 62 -1.57 13.08 11.39
C ALA A 62 -1.51 13.17 12.93
N GLU A 63 -2.44 13.87 13.56
CA GLU A 63 -2.54 13.98 15.01
C GLU A 63 -2.76 12.61 15.67
N THR A 64 -3.65 11.78 15.10
CA THR A 64 -3.92 10.43 15.60
C THR A 64 -2.66 9.55 15.59
N LEU A 65 -1.90 9.56 14.50
CA LEU A 65 -0.63 8.82 14.42
C LEU A 65 0.47 9.44 15.30
N SER A 66 0.49 10.76 15.44
CA SER A 66 1.46 11.44 16.31
C SER A 66 1.26 11.11 17.78
N GLN A 67 0.01 10.97 18.24
CA GLN A 67 -0.31 10.50 19.60
C GLN A 67 0.19 9.06 19.86
N ARG A 68 0.44 8.30 18.79
CA ARG A 68 0.99 6.94 18.81
C ARG A 68 2.52 6.89 18.60
N GLY A 69 3.17 8.06 18.50
CA GLY A 69 4.63 8.19 18.42
C GLY A 69 5.18 8.49 17.03
N ALA A 70 4.35 8.59 15.99
CA ALA A 70 4.83 8.99 14.67
C ALA A 70 5.18 10.49 14.64
N LYS A 71 6.26 10.85 13.95
CA LYS A 71 6.59 12.26 13.70
C LYS A 71 5.81 12.78 12.50
N ALA A 72 5.09 13.89 12.67
CA ALA A 72 4.32 14.51 11.60
C ALA A 72 5.18 15.40 10.71
N PHE A 73 4.93 15.31 9.40
CA PHE A 73 5.58 16.08 8.35
C PHE A 73 4.50 16.64 7.41
N ALA A 74 4.31 17.95 7.44
CA ALA A 74 3.44 18.63 6.48
C ALA A 74 4.11 18.71 5.11
N THR A 75 3.38 18.48 4.03
CA THR A 75 3.93 18.58 2.66
C THR A 75 4.28 20.00 2.26
N ASN A 76 3.63 21.01 2.86
CA ASN A 76 3.80 22.42 2.52
C ASN A 76 3.73 22.68 1.00
N GLN A 77 2.96 21.86 0.28
CA GLN A 77 2.81 21.86 -1.17
C GLN A 77 4.09 21.46 -1.95
N ASP A 78 5.13 20.98 -1.28
CA ASP A 78 6.37 20.48 -1.89
C ASP A 78 6.79 19.13 -1.28
N ALA A 79 6.13 18.07 -1.73
CA ALA A 79 6.45 16.72 -1.30
C ALA A 79 7.87 16.29 -1.71
N VAL A 80 8.39 16.80 -2.83
CA VAL A 80 9.75 16.47 -3.30
C VAL A 80 10.79 16.98 -2.30
N GLN A 81 10.69 18.26 -1.93
CA GLN A 81 11.61 18.85 -0.96
C GLN A 81 11.52 18.15 0.40
N LEU A 82 10.30 17.78 0.82
CA LEU A 82 10.09 17.02 2.05
C LEU A 82 10.83 15.68 2.02
N TRP A 83 10.64 14.89 0.96
CA TRP A 83 11.22 13.55 0.84
C TRP A 83 12.74 13.55 0.72
N TYR A 84 13.34 14.44 -0.06
CA TYR A 84 14.79 14.53 -0.20
C TYR A 84 15.49 15.31 0.93
N GLY A 85 14.73 16.01 1.76
CA GLY A 85 15.22 16.81 2.87
C GLY A 85 14.91 16.19 4.24
N PRO A 86 14.03 16.83 5.03
CA PRO A 86 13.85 16.50 6.45
C PRO A 86 13.32 15.08 6.70
N LEU A 87 12.45 14.56 5.84
CA LEU A 87 11.90 13.22 6.01
C LEU A 87 12.99 12.14 5.83
N ARG A 88 13.81 12.26 4.79
CA ARG A 88 14.92 11.32 4.56
C ARG A 88 15.91 11.29 5.71
N VAL A 89 16.28 12.46 6.22
CA VAL A 89 17.19 12.56 7.38
C VAL A 89 16.58 11.89 8.60
N TYR A 90 15.30 12.12 8.84
CA TYR A 90 14.59 11.51 9.96
C TYR A 90 14.52 9.98 9.84
N LEU A 91 14.13 9.46 8.69
CA LEU A 91 13.99 8.01 8.46
C LEU A 91 15.32 7.26 8.58
N ALA A 92 16.44 7.89 8.26
CA ALA A 92 17.77 7.30 8.45
C ALA A 92 18.09 7.04 9.92
N GLN A 93 17.50 7.81 10.84
CA GLN A 93 17.70 7.68 12.30
C GLN A 93 16.58 6.90 13.00
N HIS A 94 15.40 6.88 12.38
CA HIS A 94 14.18 6.27 12.93
C HIS A 94 13.55 5.34 11.90
N PRO A 95 14.14 4.16 11.65
CA PRO A 95 13.62 3.22 10.69
C PRO A 95 12.23 2.73 11.11
N GLY A 96 11.32 2.61 10.15
CA GLY A 96 9.94 2.17 10.39
C GLY A 96 9.07 2.42 9.17
N ARG A 97 7.77 2.30 9.36
CA ARG A 97 6.77 2.56 8.30
C ARG A 97 6.49 4.06 8.18
N VAL A 98 6.09 4.47 6.97
CA VAL A 98 5.66 5.83 6.66
C VAL A 98 4.22 5.79 6.19
N ALA A 99 3.33 6.50 6.88
CA ALA A 99 1.93 6.65 6.48
C ALA A 99 1.68 8.04 5.88
N GLY A 100 0.64 8.17 5.06
CA GLY A 100 0.23 9.49 4.59
C GLY A 100 -1.23 9.60 4.23
N LEU A 101 -1.73 10.82 4.33
CA LEU A 101 -3.02 11.27 3.80
C LEU A 101 -2.81 12.62 3.10
N THR A 102 -2.85 12.61 1.76
CA THR A 102 -2.37 13.74 0.94
C THR A 102 -3.22 13.88 -0.32
N THR A 103 -3.00 14.95 -1.09
CA THR A 103 -3.52 15.04 -2.45
C THR A 103 -2.91 13.99 -3.36
N TYR A 104 -3.52 13.76 -4.52
CA TYR A 104 -3.01 12.80 -5.52
C TYR A 104 -1.58 13.15 -6.01
N ALA A 105 -1.28 14.43 -6.17
CA ALA A 105 0.05 14.87 -6.60
C ALA A 105 1.12 14.47 -5.57
N ASP A 106 0.90 14.79 -4.29
CA ASP A 106 1.83 14.46 -3.21
C ASP A 106 1.92 12.95 -2.97
N PHE A 107 0.79 12.22 -3.11
CA PHE A 107 0.78 10.76 -3.09
C PHE A 107 1.69 10.18 -4.18
N SER A 108 1.56 10.64 -5.42
CA SER A 108 2.36 10.14 -6.55
C SER A 108 3.86 10.36 -6.33
N VAL A 109 4.23 11.53 -5.83
CA VAL A 109 5.62 11.85 -5.44
C VAL A 109 6.08 10.93 -4.31
N SER A 110 5.25 10.76 -3.26
CA SER A 110 5.58 9.91 -2.11
C SER A 110 5.81 8.45 -2.52
N GLN A 111 5.00 7.92 -3.43
CA GLN A 111 5.18 6.58 -3.99
C GLN A 111 6.50 6.45 -4.78
N ALA A 112 6.87 7.47 -5.56
CA ALA A 112 8.12 7.47 -6.33
C ALA A 112 9.34 7.51 -5.39
N CYS A 113 9.39 8.48 -4.47
CA CYS A 113 10.49 8.64 -3.52
C CYS A 113 10.60 7.44 -2.55
N GLY A 114 9.46 6.90 -2.09
CA GLY A 114 9.43 5.71 -1.26
C GLY A 114 10.09 4.51 -1.93
N ARG A 115 9.79 4.25 -3.22
CA ARG A 115 10.44 3.17 -3.99
C ARG A 115 11.95 3.37 -4.13
N GLU A 116 12.42 4.60 -4.33
CA GLU A 116 13.87 4.88 -4.36
C GLU A 116 14.55 4.54 -3.02
N LEU A 117 13.86 4.77 -1.90
CA LEU A 117 14.32 4.41 -0.56
C LEU A 117 14.04 2.94 -0.19
N LYS A 118 13.57 2.11 -1.15
CA LYS A 118 13.28 0.68 -0.98
C LYS A 118 12.07 0.37 -0.09
N PHE A 119 11.19 1.32 0.12
CA PHE A 119 9.89 1.04 0.73
C PHE A 119 8.97 0.29 -0.23
N THR A 120 8.14 -0.58 0.33
CA THR A 120 7.10 -1.32 -0.39
C THR A 120 5.73 -0.78 0.02
N PRO A 121 4.85 -0.41 -0.92
CA PRO A 121 3.49 -0.01 -0.58
C PRO A 121 2.69 -1.23 -0.08
N ILE A 122 2.07 -1.10 1.09
CA ILE A 122 1.22 -2.12 1.71
C ILE A 122 -0.24 -1.69 1.86
N HIS A 123 -0.51 -0.41 1.67
CA HIS A 123 -1.85 0.14 1.59
C HIS A 123 -1.88 1.34 0.65
N GLU A 124 -2.94 1.44 -0.14
CA GLU A 124 -3.30 2.59 -0.97
C GLU A 124 -4.81 2.81 -0.88
N GLY A 125 -5.24 4.03 -0.67
CA GLY A 125 -6.65 4.39 -0.57
C GLY A 125 -7.00 5.64 -1.35
N GLU A 126 -8.18 5.62 -1.94
CA GLU A 126 -8.83 6.76 -2.59
C GLU A 126 -10.03 7.20 -1.75
N HIS A 127 -10.13 8.49 -1.47
CA HIS A 127 -11.22 9.11 -0.74
C HIS A 127 -11.85 10.17 -1.64
N ASP A 128 -12.97 9.80 -2.30
CA ASP A 128 -13.58 10.55 -3.41
C ASP A 128 -14.93 11.19 -3.01
N ALA A 129 -14.99 12.49 -2.95
CA ALA A 129 -16.20 13.28 -2.71
C ALA A 129 -16.82 13.88 -3.99
N ARG A 130 -16.26 13.64 -5.17
CA ARG A 130 -16.71 14.26 -6.43
C ARG A 130 -18.09 13.79 -6.89
N ARG A 131 -18.49 12.58 -6.44
CA ARG A 131 -19.76 11.96 -6.84
C ARG A 131 -20.94 12.35 -5.97
N SER A 132 -20.70 12.83 -4.76
CA SER A 132 -21.73 13.23 -3.81
C SER A 132 -21.25 14.42 -3.00
N ARG A 133 -22.15 15.38 -2.76
CA ARG A 133 -21.86 16.50 -1.85
C ARG A 133 -21.99 16.12 -0.38
N ALA A 134 -22.74 15.06 -0.10
CA ALA A 134 -23.04 14.61 1.27
C ALA A 134 -22.18 13.44 1.72
N GLU A 135 -21.65 12.65 0.78
CA GLU A 135 -20.96 11.41 1.07
C GLU A 135 -19.54 11.39 0.48
N LEU A 136 -18.66 10.74 1.19
CA LEU A 136 -17.31 10.41 0.81
C LEU A 136 -17.22 8.91 0.54
N THR A 137 -16.79 8.54 -0.65
CA THR A 137 -16.56 7.13 -1.01
C THR A 137 -15.09 6.80 -0.79
N HIS A 138 -14.84 5.73 -0.03
CA HIS A 138 -13.52 5.18 0.22
C HIS A 138 -13.32 3.92 -0.62
N ARG A 139 -12.21 3.83 -1.33
CA ARG A 139 -11.75 2.64 -2.04
C ARG A 139 -10.33 2.33 -1.59
N LEU A 140 -10.16 1.23 -0.88
CA LEU A 140 -8.89 0.87 -0.27
C LEU A 140 -8.34 -0.38 -0.92
N ARG A 141 -7.12 -0.31 -1.36
CA ARG A 141 -6.31 -1.46 -1.78
C ARG A 141 -5.36 -1.81 -0.64
N THR A 142 -5.63 -2.88 0.07
CA THR A 142 -4.94 -3.24 1.29
C THR A 142 -4.75 -4.75 1.43
N VAL A 143 -3.87 -5.16 2.31
CA VAL A 143 -3.64 -6.56 2.67
C VAL A 143 -4.44 -6.99 3.91
N ALA A 144 -5.16 -6.05 4.54
CA ALA A 144 -5.98 -6.31 5.73
C ALA A 144 -7.33 -6.92 5.40
N ASP A 145 -8.00 -7.40 6.45
CA ASP A 145 -9.38 -7.88 6.37
C ASP A 145 -10.37 -6.70 6.29
N ASP A 146 -11.47 -6.90 5.57
CA ASP A 146 -12.51 -5.89 5.34
C ASP A 146 -13.13 -5.37 6.65
N SER A 147 -13.21 -6.24 7.68
CA SER A 147 -13.81 -5.92 8.98
C SER A 147 -13.04 -4.83 9.75
N GLU A 148 -11.72 -4.77 9.63
CA GLU A 148 -10.89 -3.75 10.32
C GLU A 148 -11.19 -2.34 9.79
N PHE A 149 -11.33 -2.20 8.48
CA PHE A 149 -11.66 -0.91 7.86
C PHE A 149 -13.13 -0.54 7.98
N ALA A 150 -14.05 -1.50 7.97
CA ALA A 150 -15.47 -1.22 8.22
C ALA A 150 -15.69 -0.60 9.60
N ALA A 151 -15.01 -1.11 10.62
CA ALA A 151 -15.03 -0.55 11.97
C ALA A 151 -14.38 0.86 12.01
N ALA A 152 -13.30 1.07 11.27
CA ALA A 152 -12.60 2.35 11.20
C ALA A 152 -13.49 3.48 10.66
N PHE A 153 -14.32 3.19 9.66
CA PHE A 153 -15.21 4.18 9.04
C PHE A 153 -16.53 4.39 9.78
N GLY A 154 -16.85 3.56 10.77
CA GLY A 154 -18.03 3.72 11.63
C GLY A 154 -17.88 4.73 12.79
N GLY A 155 -16.68 5.29 12.98
CA GLY A 155 -16.35 6.21 14.06
C GLY A 155 -16.77 7.66 13.82
N VAL A 156 -16.49 8.53 14.81
CA VAL A 156 -16.78 9.97 14.75
C VAL A 156 -15.98 10.67 13.64
N SER A 157 -14.76 10.20 13.36
CA SER A 157 -13.89 10.69 12.29
C SER A 157 -13.34 9.52 11.50
N TRP A 158 -13.66 9.48 10.22
CA TRP A 158 -13.12 8.48 9.29
C TRP A 158 -11.59 8.54 9.21
N ALA A 159 -11.00 9.74 9.25
CA ALA A 159 -9.56 9.94 9.16
C ALA A 159 -8.82 9.40 10.40
N ALA A 160 -9.39 9.60 11.59
CA ALA A 160 -8.85 9.01 12.82
C ALA A 160 -8.96 7.47 12.79
N GLY A 161 -10.13 6.94 12.42
CA GLY A 161 -10.33 5.50 12.28
C GLY A 161 -9.39 4.87 11.26
N LEU A 162 -9.18 5.50 10.11
CA LEU A 162 -8.20 5.07 9.11
C LEU A 162 -6.77 5.04 9.68
N ALA A 163 -6.36 6.10 10.38
CA ALA A 163 -5.05 6.16 11.01
C ALA A 163 -4.81 5.00 11.98
N GLU A 164 -5.81 4.69 12.81
CA GLU A 164 -5.77 3.56 13.73
C GLU A 164 -5.73 2.21 13.04
N ALA A 165 -6.49 2.04 11.96
CA ALA A 165 -6.47 0.81 11.18
C ALA A 165 -5.10 0.60 10.53
N LEU A 166 -4.49 1.64 9.95
CA LEU A 166 -3.16 1.56 9.35
C LEU A 166 -2.07 1.25 10.37
N ASP A 167 -2.18 1.78 11.60
CA ASP A 167 -1.20 1.48 12.66
C ASP A 167 -1.21 0.00 13.04
N ARG A 168 -2.40 -0.63 13.07
CA ARG A 168 -2.58 -2.06 13.37
C ARG A 168 -2.24 -3.00 12.21
N LEU A 169 -2.12 -2.50 10.96
CA LEU A 169 -1.84 -3.34 9.80
C LEU A 169 -0.57 -4.18 10.00
N PRO A 170 -0.64 -5.50 9.87
CA PRO A 170 0.56 -6.34 9.90
C PRO A 170 1.44 -6.05 8.69
N THR A 171 2.73 -6.31 8.81
CA THR A 171 3.61 -6.33 7.63
C THR A 171 3.27 -7.59 6.81
N PRO A 172 2.76 -7.44 5.58
CA PRO A 172 2.37 -8.60 4.80
C PRO A 172 3.60 -9.40 4.36
N PRO A 173 3.45 -10.72 4.18
CA PRO A 173 4.47 -11.50 3.50
C PRO A 173 4.62 -11.02 2.05
N VAL A 174 5.83 -11.10 1.51
CA VAL A 174 6.09 -10.72 0.12
C VAL A 174 5.16 -11.48 -0.82
N GLY A 175 4.45 -10.75 -1.68
CA GLY A 175 3.49 -11.32 -2.64
C GLY A 175 2.10 -11.58 -2.06
N ALA A 176 1.78 -11.11 -0.86
CA ALA A 176 0.42 -11.17 -0.33
C ALA A 176 -0.56 -10.46 -1.28
N PRO A 177 -1.70 -11.09 -1.62
CA PRO A 177 -2.67 -10.46 -2.51
C PRO A 177 -3.33 -9.28 -1.80
N ALA A 178 -3.34 -8.12 -2.48
CA ALA A 178 -4.12 -6.98 -2.02
C ALA A 178 -5.62 -7.21 -2.32
N ARG A 179 -6.47 -6.76 -1.41
CA ARG A 179 -7.93 -6.78 -1.54
C ARG A 179 -8.44 -5.38 -1.80
N LEU A 180 -9.59 -5.27 -2.43
CA LEU A 180 -10.30 -4.00 -2.60
C LEU A 180 -11.43 -3.92 -1.58
N VAL A 181 -11.36 -2.95 -0.69
CA VAL A 181 -12.41 -2.61 0.29
C VAL A 181 -13.09 -1.34 -0.17
N THR A 182 -14.41 -1.30 -0.11
CA THR A 182 -15.19 -0.09 -0.42
C THR A 182 -16.12 0.24 0.74
N ALA A 183 -16.11 1.50 1.16
CA ALA A 183 -16.98 2.04 2.21
C ALA A 183 -17.46 3.44 1.85
N SER A 184 -18.48 3.93 2.54
CA SER A 184 -18.94 5.31 2.44
C SER A 184 -19.13 5.91 3.83
N THR A 185 -18.78 7.20 3.96
CA THR A 185 -19.00 7.99 5.19
C THR A 185 -19.63 9.33 4.85
N PRO A 186 -20.22 10.03 5.80
CA PRO A 186 -20.57 11.43 5.61
C PRO A 186 -19.33 12.26 5.23
N ARG A 187 -19.51 13.22 4.32
CA ARG A 187 -18.41 14.12 3.94
C ARG A 187 -18.12 15.09 5.08
N SER A 188 -16.85 15.19 5.46
CA SER A 188 -16.38 16.15 6.44
C SER A 188 -16.39 17.57 5.86
N GLU A 189 -16.66 18.57 6.70
CA GLU A 189 -16.52 19.98 6.31
C GLU A 189 -15.05 20.29 5.96
N GLY A 190 -14.86 21.01 4.85
CA GLY A 190 -13.49 21.32 4.36
C GLY A 190 -12.75 20.17 3.71
N HIS A 191 -13.39 19.00 3.52
CA HIS A 191 -12.81 17.90 2.75
C HIS A 191 -12.64 18.32 1.28
N PRO A 192 -11.47 18.13 0.65
CA PRO A 192 -11.29 18.38 -0.78
C PRO A 192 -12.07 17.35 -1.60
N ASP A 193 -12.15 17.56 -2.91
CA ASP A 193 -12.85 16.62 -3.79
C ASP A 193 -12.20 15.22 -3.81
N TYR A 194 -10.90 15.13 -3.50
CA TYR A 194 -10.16 13.89 -3.58
C TYR A 194 -8.90 13.88 -2.70
N LEU A 195 -8.74 12.83 -1.91
CA LEU A 195 -7.54 12.55 -1.13
C LEU A 195 -7.05 11.12 -1.35
N ASN A 196 -5.78 10.88 -1.09
CA ASN A 196 -5.17 9.57 -1.09
C ASN A 196 -4.53 9.25 0.26
N SER A 197 -4.84 8.06 0.80
CA SER A 197 -4.11 7.46 1.92
C SER A 197 -3.14 6.42 1.42
N TRP A 198 -2.04 6.24 2.16
CA TRP A 198 -1.02 5.26 1.81
C TRP A 198 -0.19 4.85 3.03
N LEU A 199 0.38 3.64 2.95
CA LEU A 199 1.32 3.12 3.94
C LEU A 199 2.45 2.38 3.23
N LEU A 200 3.68 2.80 3.53
CA LEU A 200 4.93 2.25 3.01
C LEU A 200 5.68 1.52 4.14
N SER A 201 6.24 0.35 3.83
CA SER A 201 6.98 -0.49 4.78
C SER A 201 8.31 -0.98 4.17
#